data_cd8ff4d2a03508d6589d27b1af593b12
#
_entry.id   cd8ff4d2a03508d6589d27b1af593b12
#
_cell.length_a   1.000
_cell.length_b   1.000
_cell.length_c   1.000
_cell.angle_alpha   90.00
_cell.angle_beta   90.00
_cell.angle_gamma   90.00
#
_symmetry.space_group_name_H-M   'P 1'
#
loop_
_entity.id
_entity.type
_entity.pdbx_description
1 polymer ?
#
loop_
_entity_poly.entity_id
_entity_poly.type
_entity_poly.pdbx_seq_one_letter_code
_entity_poly.pdbx_strand_id
1 'polypeptide(L)'
;MGHIFLSYSRKDFATMQRVQASLRAEGLQVWTDENLEPGTRSWKEAIENALESASCLVVIFSPDAKKSPWVREEMNYAEAQDVRIFPILASGDESKSVPFGFITAQWIDIRQEQDYNRGLRLLI
;
A
#
# COMPACT_ATOMS: atom_id res chain seq x y z
N MET A 1 -14.50 11.72 -6.22
CA MET A 1 -13.39 11.55 -5.29
C MET A 1 -12.76 10.18 -5.49
N GLY A 2 -11.44 10.13 -5.42
CA GLY A 2 -10.74 8.88 -5.60
C GLY A 2 -10.75 8.01 -4.36
N HIS A 3 -10.16 6.86 -4.48
CA HIS A 3 -9.97 5.91 -3.40
C HIS A 3 -8.48 5.81 -3.08
N ILE A 4 -8.17 5.20 -1.95
CA ILE A 4 -6.79 4.85 -1.60
C ILE A 4 -6.53 3.44 -2.16
N PHE A 5 -5.47 3.32 -2.96
CA PHE A 5 -5.02 2.01 -3.43
C PHE A 5 -4.03 1.47 -2.41
N LEU A 6 -4.32 0.31 -1.84
CA LEU A 6 -3.46 -0.28 -0.81
C LEU A 6 -2.69 -1.46 -1.41
N SER A 7 -1.38 -1.31 -1.50
CA SER A 7 -0.47 -2.32 -2.05
C SER A 7 0.25 -3.06 -0.92
N TYR A 8 0.32 -4.37 -1.04
CA TYR A 8 0.91 -5.20 0.02
C TYR A 8 1.32 -6.57 -0.53
N SER A 9 2.24 -7.24 0.16
CA SER A 9 2.54 -8.64 -0.12
C SER A 9 1.45 -9.51 0.53
N ARG A 10 1.04 -10.56 -0.14
CA ARG A 10 0.01 -11.47 0.39
C ARG A 10 0.38 -12.05 1.75
N LYS A 11 1.67 -12.15 2.05
CA LYS A 11 2.14 -12.60 3.36
C LYS A 11 1.85 -11.60 4.47
N ASP A 12 1.53 -10.35 4.12
CA ASP A 12 1.20 -9.29 5.07
C ASP A 12 -0.31 -9.05 5.14
N PHE A 13 -1.11 -10.05 4.82
CA PHE A 13 -2.55 -9.93 4.74
C PHE A 13 -3.19 -9.41 6.03
N ALA A 14 -2.74 -9.92 7.17
CA ALA A 14 -3.28 -9.48 8.47
C ALA A 14 -3.02 -8.00 8.72
N THR A 15 -1.82 -7.52 8.40
CA THR A 15 -1.47 -6.11 8.54
C THR A 15 -2.30 -5.27 7.57
N MET A 16 -2.46 -5.75 6.34
CA MET A 16 -3.29 -5.06 5.34
C MET A 16 -4.72 -4.90 5.84
N GLN A 17 -5.31 -5.95 6.38
CA GLN A 17 -6.68 -5.90 6.88
C GLN A 17 -6.83 -4.88 8.01
N ARG A 18 -5.84 -4.80 8.89
CA ARG A 18 -5.87 -3.85 9.99
C ARG A 18 -5.81 -2.41 9.48
N VAL A 19 -4.90 -2.13 8.55
CA VAL A 19 -4.76 -0.80 7.96
C VAL A 19 -6.03 -0.43 7.19
N GLN A 20 -6.54 -1.37 6.39
CA GLN A 20 -7.77 -1.17 5.63
C GLN A 20 -8.95 -0.81 6.54
N ALA A 21 -9.12 -1.56 7.62
CA ALA A 21 -10.21 -1.32 8.56
C ALA A 21 -10.07 0.05 9.23
N SER A 22 -8.85 0.43 9.60
CA SER A 22 -8.61 1.73 10.23
C SER A 22 -8.93 2.89 9.29
N LEU A 23 -8.54 2.77 8.03
CA LEU A 23 -8.81 3.82 7.04
C LEU A 23 -10.30 3.91 6.72
N ARG A 24 -10.97 2.77 6.60
CA ARG A 24 -12.41 2.74 6.35
C ARG A 24 -13.21 3.32 7.52
N ALA A 25 -12.74 3.10 8.74
CA ALA A 25 -13.37 3.66 9.93
C ALA A 25 -13.36 5.20 9.91
N GLU A 26 -12.40 5.80 9.20
CA GLU A 26 -12.32 7.25 9.04
C GLU A 26 -13.09 7.74 7.81
N GLY A 27 -13.88 6.89 7.19
CA GLY A 27 -14.70 7.26 6.04
C GLY A 27 -13.98 7.23 4.70
N LEU A 28 -12.77 6.69 4.65
CA LEU A 28 -12.00 6.63 3.41
C LEU A 28 -12.32 5.37 2.62
N GLN A 29 -12.35 5.50 1.30
CA GLN A 29 -12.53 4.34 0.42
C GLN A 29 -11.18 3.71 0.14
N VAL A 30 -11.09 2.40 0.33
CA VAL A 30 -9.83 1.66 0.14
C VAL A 30 -10.05 0.57 -0.90
N TRP A 31 -9.18 0.55 -1.91
CA TRP A 31 -9.16 -0.48 -2.94
C TRP A 31 -7.98 -1.40 -2.72
N THR A 32 -8.22 -2.70 -2.74
CA THR A 32 -7.16 -3.72 -2.68
C THR A 32 -7.45 -4.75 -3.77
N ASP A 33 -6.51 -5.68 -3.98
CA ASP A 33 -6.71 -6.76 -4.93
C ASP A 33 -7.87 -7.68 -4.55
N GLU A 34 -8.37 -7.60 -3.31
CA GLU A 34 -9.57 -8.31 -2.90
C GLU A 34 -10.82 -7.84 -3.64
N ASN A 35 -10.76 -6.62 -4.20
CA ASN A 35 -11.87 -6.08 -4.99
C ASN A 35 -12.00 -6.77 -6.35
N LEU A 36 -11.01 -7.56 -6.75
CA LEU A 36 -11.06 -8.31 -8.00
C LEU A 36 -11.92 -9.55 -7.83
N GLU A 37 -12.84 -9.75 -8.77
CA GLU A 37 -13.67 -10.95 -8.76
C GLU A 37 -12.89 -12.14 -9.29
N PRO A 38 -13.11 -13.35 -8.74
CA PRO A 38 -12.47 -14.54 -9.28
C PRO A 38 -12.80 -14.70 -10.75
N GLY A 39 -11.80 -15.04 -11.55
CA GLY A 39 -11.99 -15.23 -12.98
C GLY A 39 -11.99 -13.97 -13.82
N THR A 40 -11.69 -12.83 -13.24
CA THR A 40 -11.56 -11.58 -13.99
C THR A 40 -10.48 -11.73 -15.07
N ARG A 41 -10.87 -11.56 -16.32
CA ARG A 41 -9.96 -11.77 -17.45
C ARG A 41 -8.90 -10.67 -17.55
N SER A 42 -9.29 -9.44 -17.30
CA SER A 42 -8.42 -8.27 -17.44
C SER A 42 -8.02 -7.74 -16.07
N TRP A 43 -7.54 -8.63 -15.20
CA TRP A 43 -7.18 -8.23 -13.85
C TRP A 43 -6.05 -7.20 -13.81
N LYS A 44 -5.11 -7.28 -14.76
CA LYS A 44 -4.04 -6.27 -14.85
C LYS A 44 -4.62 -4.91 -15.21
N GLU A 45 -5.54 -4.88 -16.16
CA GLU A 45 -6.21 -3.64 -16.55
C GLU A 45 -7.04 -3.08 -15.40
N ALA A 46 -7.72 -3.95 -14.64
CA ALA A 46 -8.49 -3.51 -13.49
C ALA A 46 -7.60 -2.84 -12.44
N ILE A 47 -6.41 -3.38 -12.21
CA ILE A 47 -5.44 -2.79 -11.29
C ILE A 47 -4.91 -1.47 -11.84
N GLU A 48 -4.57 -1.41 -13.11
CA GLU A 48 -4.12 -0.16 -13.73
C GLU A 48 -5.17 0.93 -13.61
N ASN A 49 -6.43 0.61 -13.91
CA ASN A 49 -7.54 1.55 -13.79
C ASN A 49 -7.72 2.03 -12.34
N ALA A 50 -7.61 1.11 -11.40
CA ALA A 50 -7.74 1.45 -9.98
C ALA A 50 -6.62 2.39 -9.53
N LEU A 51 -5.39 2.18 -10.02
CA LEU A 51 -4.27 3.05 -9.71
C LEU A 51 -4.43 4.43 -10.34
N GLU A 52 -4.86 4.48 -11.59
CA GLU A 52 -5.05 5.74 -12.30
C GLU A 52 -6.12 6.62 -11.65
N SER A 53 -7.15 6.00 -11.09
CA SER A 53 -8.23 6.74 -10.43
C SER A 53 -8.01 6.93 -8.93
N ALA A 54 -6.92 6.41 -8.37
CA ALA A 54 -6.63 6.52 -6.96
C ALA A 54 -6.21 7.93 -6.57
N SER A 55 -6.61 8.35 -5.37
CA SER A 55 -6.11 9.60 -4.79
C SER A 55 -4.65 9.46 -4.38
N CYS A 56 -4.27 8.27 -3.94
CA CYS A 56 -2.88 7.97 -3.58
C CYS A 56 -2.70 6.45 -3.52
N LEU A 57 -1.44 6.03 -3.51
CA LEU A 57 -1.05 4.65 -3.30
C LEU A 57 -0.42 4.55 -1.91
N VAL A 58 -0.98 3.69 -1.07
CA VAL A 58 -0.38 3.36 0.23
C VAL A 58 0.27 2.00 0.09
N VAL A 59 1.57 1.92 0.37
CA VAL A 59 2.33 0.67 0.26
C VAL A 59 2.74 0.21 1.64
N ILE A 60 2.46 -1.05 1.95
CA ILE A 60 2.91 -1.65 3.20
C ILE A 60 4.28 -2.27 2.97
N PHE A 61 5.31 -1.67 3.56
CA PHE A 61 6.68 -2.16 3.44
C PHE A 61 6.95 -3.22 4.51
N SER A 62 7.55 -4.31 4.06
CA SER A 62 7.98 -5.44 4.88
C SER A 62 9.07 -6.17 4.10
N PRO A 63 9.80 -7.11 4.72
CA PRO A 63 10.75 -7.92 3.96
C PRO A 63 10.10 -8.66 2.79
N ASP A 64 8.88 -9.15 2.97
CA ASP A 64 8.15 -9.84 1.90
C ASP A 64 7.71 -8.89 0.81
N ALA A 65 7.26 -7.69 1.17
CA ALA A 65 6.86 -6.69 0.19
C ALA A 65 8.05 -6.25 -0.68
N LYS A 66 9.21 -6.09 -0.07
CA LYS A 66 10.42 -5.71 -0.81
C LYS A 66 10.77 -6.74 -1.87
N LYS A 67 10.50 -8.02 -1.59
CA LYS A 67 10.78 -9.12 -2.52
C LYS A 67 9.67 -9.35 -3.54
N SER A 68 8.52 -8.72 -3.35
CA SER A 68 7.36 -8.95 -4.20
C SER A 68 7.50 -8.22 -5.53
N PRO A 69 7.58 -8.93 -6.67
CA PRO A 69 7.57 -8.28 -7.98
C PRO A 69 6.27 -7.52 -8.20
N TRP A 70 5.17 -8.01 -7.64
CA TRP A 70 3.85 -7.41 -7.78
C TRP A 70 3.77 -6.05 -7.13
N VAL A 71 4.23 -5.93 -5.88
CA VAL A 71 4.27 -4.65 -5.18
C VAL A 71 5.14 -3.65 -5.95
N ARG A 72 6.27 -4.12 -6.47
CA ARG A 72 7.18 -3.28 -7.26
C ARG A 72 6.51 -2.75 -8.52
N GLU A 73 5.77 -3.61 -9.23
CA GLU A 73 5.06 -3.21 -10.44
C GLU A 73 4.01 -2.14 -10.15
N GLU A 74 3.27 -2.30 -9.06
CA GLU A 74 2.27 -1.32 -8.67
C GLU A 74 2.90 0.03 -8.33
N MET A 75 4.03 0.02 -7.63
CA MET A 75 4.74 1.25 -7.29
C MET A 75 5.29 1.93 -8.55
N ASN A 76 5.87 1.15 -9.46
CA ASN A 76 6.41 1.69 -10.71
C ASN A 76 5.31 2.32 -11.56
N TYR A 77 4.17 1.66 -11.65
CA TYR A 77 3.06 2.19 -12.41
C TYR A 77 2.52 3.48 -11.80
N ALA A 78 2.41 3.50 -10.47
CA ALA A 78 1.95 4.70 -9.77
C ALA A 78 2.88 5.88 -10.02
N GLU A 79 4.20 5.66 -9.98
CA GLU A 79 5.16 6.72 -10.29
C GLU A 79 5.00 7.22 -11.71
N ALA A 80 4.82 6.30 -12.66
CA ALA A 80 4.64 6.67 -14.07
C ALA A 80 3.36 7.48 -14.30
N GLN A 81 2.34 7.25 -13.49
CA GLN A 81 1.06 7.96 -13.58
C GLN A 81 0.98 9.17 -12.65
N ASP A 82 2.08 9.52 -11.99
CA ASP A 82 2.14 10.65 -11.07
C ASP A 82 1.21 10.49 -9.87
N VAL A 83 0.93 9.26 -9.47
CA VAL A 83 0.13 8.97 -8.29
C VAL A 83 1.02 9.05 -7.05
N ARG A 84 0.59 9.81 -6.07
CA ARG A 84 1.37 10.01 -4.86
C ARG A 84 1.47 8.71 -4.04
N ILE A 85 2.68 8.41 -3.57
CA ILE A 85 2.95 7.18 -2.82
C ILE A 85 3.22 7.51 -1.35
N PHE A 86 2.49 6.84 -0.45
CA PHE A 86 2.70 6.94 0.99
C PHE A 86 3.18 5.59 1.50
N PRO A 87 4.46 5.44 1.82
CA PRO A 87 4.96 4.16 2.34
C PRO A 87 4.70 4.02 3.84
N ILE A 88 4.27 2.83 4.23
CA ILE A 88 4.09 2.45 5.63
C ILE A 88 5.09 1.35 5.94
N LEU A 89 5.99 1.59 6.91
CA LEU A 89 6.93 0.56 7.34
C LEU A 89 6.27 -0.26 8.44
N ALA A 90 5.91 -1.50 8.12
CA ALA A 90 5.09 -2.34 8.99
C ALA A 90 5.90 -3.37 9.77
N SER A 91 6.99 -3.87 9.20
CA SER A 91 7.80 -4.90 9.86
C SER A 91 9.21 -4.94 9.27
N GLY A 92 10.11 -5.61 9.96
CA GLY A 92 11.50 -5.77 9.55
C GLY A 92 12.32 -4.51 9.76
N ASP A 93 13.61 -4.61 9.44
CA ASP A 93 14.46 -3.43 9.48
C ASP A 93 14.39 -2.68 8.14
N GLU A 94 14.87 -1.46 8.15
CA GLU A 94 14.78 -0.58 6.98
C GLU A 94 15.50 -1.15 5.76
N SER A 95 16.67 -1.75 5.95
CA SER A 95 17.46 -2.28 4.85
C SER A 95 16.79 -3.46 4.15
N LYS A 96 16.00 -4.24 4.89
CA LYS A 96 15.32 -5.43 4.35
C LYS A 96 13.93 -5.15 3.84
N SER A 97 13.31 -4.05 4.28
CA SER A 97 11.90 -3.76 4.02
C SER A 97 11.68 -2.62 3.04
N VAL A 98 12.61 -1.70 2.94
CA VAL A 98 12.45 -0.51 2.10
C VAL A 98 13.15 -0.72 0.76
N PRO A 99 12.41 -0.67 -0.37
CA PRO A 99 13.02 -0.85 -1.68
C PRO A 99 13.99 0.27 -2.05
N PHE A 100 14.91 -0.04 -2.96
CA PHE A 100 15.82 0.95 -3.51
C PHE A 100 15.03 2.10 -4.13
N GLY A 101 15.46 3.30 -3.86
CA GLY A 101 14.76 4.50 -4.31
C GLY A 101 13.83 5.09 -3.25
N PHE A 102 13.53 4.34 -2.18
CA PHE A 102 12.66 4.79 -1.11
C PHE A 102 13.36 4.89 0.24
N ILE A 103 14.67 4.58 0.30
CA ILE A 103 15.43 4.60 1.55
C ILE A 103 15.44 5.99 2.19
N THR A 104 15.46 7.04 1.35
CA THR A 104 15.44 8.42 1.83
C THR A 104 14.04 9.03 1.88
N ALA A 105 13.02 8.28 1.43
CA ALA A 105 11.66 8.76 1.49
C ALA A 105 11.17 8.77 2.95
N GLN A 106 10.25 9.67 3.24
CA GLN A 106 9.65 9.69 4.56
C GLN A 106 8.55 8.63 4.61
N TRP A 107 8.76 7.62 5.41
CA TRP A 107 7.77 6.59 5.59
C TRP A 107 7.06 6.74 6.93
N ILE A 108 5.88 6.13 7.02
CA ILE A 108 5.11 6.11 8.24
C ILE A 108 5.45 4.80 8.96
N ASP A 109 6.05 4.91 10.15
CA ASP A 109 6.51 3.72 10.89
C ASP A 109 5.41 3.24 11.84
N ILE A 110 4.91 2.02 11.59
CA ILE A 110 3.90 1.40 12.45
C ILE A 110 4.40 0.08 13.05
N ARG A 111 5.72 -0.13 13.07
CA ARG A 111 6.29 -1.37 13.61
C ARG A 111 6.01 -1.56 15.10
N GLN A 112 5.88 -0.46 15.84
CA GLN A 112 5.55 -0.49 17.26
C GLN A 112 4.05 -0.26 17.43
N GLU A 113 3.40 -1.07 18.24
CA GLU A 113 1.96 -0.93 18.46
C GLU A 113 1.59 0.48 18.95
N GLN A 114 2.42 1.05 19.80
CA GLN A 114 2.19 2.40 20.34
C GLN A 114 2.23 3.48 19.28
N ASP A 115 2.88 3.23 18.15
CA ASP A 115 3.02 4.20 17.05
C ASP A 115 1.96 4.03 15.98
N TYR A 116 1.16 2.97 16.05
CA TYR A 116 0.21 2.64 14.99
C TYR A 116 -0.81 3.75 14.75
N ASN A 117 -1.52 4.16 15.79
CA ASN A 117 -2.56 5.17 15.64
C ASN A 117 -1.98 6.52 15.20
N ARG A 118 -0.85 6.89 15.78
CA ARG A 118 -0.18 8.14 15.42
C ARG A 118 0.26 8.12 13.96
N GLY A 119 0.83 7.01 13.53
CA GLY A 119 1.27 6.85 12.14
C GLY A 119 0.10 6.95 11.17
N LEU A 120 -0.99 6.26 11.45
CA LEU A 120 -2.14 6.28 10.54
C LEU A 120 -2.80 7.66 10.43
N ARG A 121 -2.71 8.47 11.48
CA ARG A 121 -3.25 9.83 11.42
C ARG A 121 -2.55 10.69 10.36
N LEU A 122 -1.32 10.36 10.02
CA LEU A 122 -0.59 11.10 8.99
C LEU A 122 -1.15 10.84 7.60
N LEU A 123 -1.93 9.77 7.42
CA LEU A 123 -2.57 9.44 6.14
C LEU A 123 -3.93 10.10 6.00
N ILE A 124 -4.52 10.50 7.10
CA ILE A 124 -5.89 11.06 7.15
C ILE A 124 -5.87 12.61 7.13
#